data_5563bdad5d317487a233fba9d3ba127e
#
_entry.id   5563bdad5d317487a233fba9d3ba127e
#
_cell.length_a   1.000
_cell.length_b   1.000
_cell.length_c   1.000
_cell.angle_alpha   90.00
_cell.angle_beta   90.00
_cell.angle_gamma   90.00
#
_symmetry.space_group_name_H-M   'P 1'
#
loop_
_entity.id
_entity.type
_entity.pdbx_description
1 polymer ?
#
loop_
_entity_poly.entity_id
_entity_poly.type
_entity_poly.pdbx_seq_one_letter_code
_entity_poly.pdbx_strand_id
1 'polypeptide(L)'
;MRINIKPFHFTELLNKGYSLDMIYLLELLFNGSDVDILCVESVKIAPLKAALLRKGLITEEGKITVSGKEIIEFINTSGKALKKTKVVNSDFDNWWASYPATGDFEYRGVKFTGDRSYRVKKDDCRAKFETILNEGYKPDEMVEAIKLQVHRLKESSIKERMNKLKYLQNSFTYLHQRSFESFVDLVRSGVKAEEEKPKVVSGGIDI
;
A
#
# COMPACT_ATOMS: atom_id res chain seq x y z
N MET A 1 27.21 26.06 6.18
CA MET A 1 26.94 24.63 6.03
C MET A 1 26.90 24.29 4.54
N ARG A 2 27.57 23.25 4.05
CA ARG A 2 27.55 22.85 2.65
C ARG A 2 26.84 21.51 2.53
N ILE A 3 25.66 21.48 1.91
CA ILE A 3 24.99 20.24 1.53
C ILE A 3 25.72 19.68 0.31
N ASN A 4 26.35 18.54 0.44
CA ASN A 4 27.07 17.91 -0.66
C ASN A 4 26.25 16.75 -1.23
N ILE A 5 25.20 17.09 -1.98
CA ILE A 5 24.34 16.10 -2.63
C ILE A 5 25.01 15.69 -3.96
N LYS A 6 25.30 14.39 -4.12
CA LYS A 6 25.79 13.87 -5.39
C LYS A 6 24.71 13.99 -6.48
N PRO A 7 25.06 14.25 -7.75
CA PRO A 7 24.08 14.40 -8.84
C PRO A 7 23.08 13.24 -8.94
N PHE A 8 23.56 12.02 -8.72
CA PHE A 8 22.71 10.80 -8.75
C PHE A 8 21.61 10.82 -7.67
N HIS A 9 21.97 11.16 -6.44
CA HIS A 9 21.02 11.27 -5.31
C HIS A 9 20.01 12.38 -5.54
N PHE A 10 20.45 13.47 -6.12
CA PHE A 10 19.56 14.59 -6.46
C PHE A 10 18.46 14.18 -7.44
N THR A 11 18.84 13.54 -8.55
CA THR A 11 17.87 13.06 -9.54
C THR A 11 16.87 12.05 -8.92
N GLU A 12 17.34 11.13 -8.07
CA GLU A 12 16.47 10.17 -7.40
C GLU A 12 15.48 10.85 -6.43
N LEU A 13 15.94 11.85 -5.69
CA LEU A 13 15.08 12.61 -4.77
C LEU A 13 14.05 13.46 -5.52
N LEU A 14 14.43 14.10 -6.63
CA LEU A 14 13.49 14.83 -7.48
C LEU A 14 12.41 13.90 -8.07
N ASN A 15 12.80 12.71 -8.55
CA ASN A 15 11.85 11.71 -9.07
C ASN A 15 10.86 11.22 -8.00
N LYS A 16 11.25 11.27 -6.73
CA LYS A 16 10.37 10.99 -5.57
C LYS A 16 9.57 12.22 -5.11
N GLY A 17 9.66 13.34 -5.84
CA GLY A 17 8.94 14.58 -5.56
C GLY A 17 9.46 15.33 -4.33
N TYR A 18 10.77 15.25 -4.05
CA TYR A 18 11.44 16.10 -3.06
C TYR A 18 12.06 17.32 -3.74
N SER A 19 11.72 18.52 -3.29
CA SER A 19 12.41 19.73 -3.73
C SER A 19 13.71 19.95 -2.93
N LEU A 20 14.62 20.74 -3.47
CA LEU A 20 15.84 21.14 -2.76
C LEU A 20 15.52 21.79 -1.41
N ASP A 21 14.52 22.67 -1.39
CA ASP A 21 14.11 23.38 -0.18
C ASP A 21 13.59 22.43 0.90
N MET A 22 12.86 21.38 0.49
CA MET A 22 12.40 20.34 1.41
C MET A 22 13.57 19.57 2.02
N ILE A 23 14.56 19.21 1.20
CA ILE A 23 15.76 18.49 1.63
C ILE A 23 16.58 19.37 2.58
N TYR A 24 16.75 20.65 2.24
CA TYR A 24 17.48 21.61 3.08
C TYR A 24 16.79 21.79 4.44
N LEU A 25 15.47 21.99 4.44
CA LEU A 25 14.70 22.12 5.68
C LEU A 25 14.80 20.84 6.54
N LEU A 26 14.74 19.66 5.93
CA LEU A 26 14.88 18.39 6.62
C LEU A 26 16.25 18.24 7.28
N GLU A 27 17.31 18.67 6.61
CA GLU A 27 18.66 18.64 7.15
C GLU A 27 18.86 19.63 8.30
N LEU A 28 18.28 20.83 8.21
CA LEU A 28 18.30 21.79 9.32
C LEU A 28 17.62 21.21 10.57
N LEU A 29 16.45 20.60 10.40
CA LEU A 29 15.72 19.94 11.49
C LEU A 29 16.51 18.75 12.07
N PHE A 30 17.20 17.98 11.22
CA PHE A 30 18.03 16.86 11.64
C PHE A 30 19.20 17.29 12.52
N ASN A 31 19.80 18.44 12.20
CA ASN A 31 20.91 19.01 12.96
C ASN A 31 20.47 19.82 14.19
N GLY A 32 19.17 19.79 14.54
CA GLY A 32 18.63 20.51 15.68
C GLY A 32 18.71 22.03 15.56
N SER A 33 18.77 22.55 14.33
CA SER A 33 18.77 23.97 14.09
C SER A 33 17.38 24.55 14.36
N ASP A 34 17.31 25.67 15.08
CA ASP A 34 16.06 26.38 15.27
C ASP A 34 15.69 27.09 13.95
N VAL A 35 14.79 26.45 13.23
CA VAL A 35 14.39 26.86 11.89
C VAL A 35 13.63 28.19 11.90
N ASP A 36 13.01 28.55 13.01
CA ASP A 36 12.25 29.78 13.14
C ASP A 36 13.18 31.00 13.31
N ILE A 37 14.40 30.76 13.78
CA ILE A 37 15.46 31.80 13.89
C ILE A 37 16.22 31.95 12.57
N LEU A 38 16.32 30.90 11.75
CA LEU A 38 17.06 30.87 10.50
C LEU A 38 16.27 31.41 9.29
N CYS A 39 15.12 32.07 9.53
CA CYS A 39 14.28 32.62 8.47
C CYS A 39 15.02 33.59 7.58
N VAL A 40 15.51 33.06 6.47
CA VAL A 40 15.85 33.89 5.30
C VAL A 40 14.52 34.30 4.69
N GLU A 41 14.25 35.60 4.57
CA GLU A 41 12.98 36.21 4.14
C GLU A 41 12.40 35.67 2.82
N SER A 42 13.16 34.87 2.06
CA SER A 42 12.79 34.31 0.76
C SER A 42 12.16 32.89 0.81
N VAL A 43 12.25 32.17 1.92
CA VAL A 43 11.79 30.77 1.98
C VAL A 43 10.50 30.67 2.78
N LYS A 44 9.42 30.23 2.13
CA LYS A 44 8.14 29.94 2.80
C LYS A 44 8.22 28.63 3.59
N ILE A 45 8.65 28.68 4.84
CA ILE A 45 8.88 27.52 5.70
C ILE A 45 7.58 26.75 5.98
N ALA A 46 6.48 27.44 6.21
CA ALA A 46 5.21 26.80 6.54
C ALA A 46 4.70 25.83 5.45
N PRO A 47 4.68 26.16 4.16
CA PRO A 47 4.34 25.21 3.10
C PRO A 47 5.31 24.03 3.01
N LEU A 48 6.60 24.23 3.29
CA LEU A 48 7.60 23.17 3.28
C LEU A 48 7.42 22.23 4.48
N LYS A 49 7.18 22.73 5.68
CA LYS A 49 6.82 21.92 6.86
C LYS A 49 5.57 21.10 6.57
N ALA A 50 4.52 21.69 5.99
CA ALA A 50 3.30 20.97 5.62
C ALA A 50 3.55 19.88 4.55
N ALA A 51 4.46 20.12 3.61
CA ALA A 51 4.84 19.11 2.61
C ALA A 51 5.64 17.96 3.22
N LEU A 52 6.57 18.25 4.13
CA LEU A 52 7.32 17.21 4.88
C LEU A 52 6.42 16.38 5.78
N LEU A 53 5.44 17.01 6.45
CA LEU A 53 4.44 16.33 7.26
C LEU A 53 3.58 15.38 6.41
N ARG A 54 3.05 15.85 5.28
CA ARG A 54 2.27 15.02 4.34
C ARG A 54 3.06 13.81 3.82
N LYS A 55 4.38 13.94 3.68
CA LYS A 55 5.27 12.83 3.28
C LYS A 55 5.71 11.95 4.46
N GLY A 56 5.25 12.22 5.67
CA GLY A 56 5.59 11.47 6.87
C GLY A 56 7.06 11.60 7.30
N LEU A 57 7.76 12.67 6.89
CA LEU A 57 9.18 12.88 7.20
C LEU A 57 9.40 13.63 8.50
N ILE A 58 8.38 14.35 8.96
CA ILE A 58 8.35 15.00 10.28
C ILE A 58 7.01 14.72 10.98
N THR A 59 6.98 14.87 12.30
CA THR A 59 5.75 14.82 13.12
C THR A 59 5.06 16.19 13.14
N GLU A 60 3.86 16.26 13.70
CA GLU A 60 3.13 17.52 13.90
C GLU A 60 3.91 18.51 14.77
N GLU A 61 4.72 18.01 15.73
CA GLU A 61 5.61 18.84 16.54
C GLU A 61 6.90 19.26 15.80
N GLY A 62 7.03 18.93 14.50
CA GLY A 62 8.20 19.27 13.69
C GLY A 62 9.43 18.40 13.92
N LYS A 63 9.32 17.28 14.67
CA LYS A 63 10.42 16.34 14.90
C LYS A 63 10.58 15.41 13.70
N ILE A 64 11.82 15.07 13.36
CA ILE A 64 12.13 14.14 12.26
C ILE A 64 11.70 12.72 12.62
N THR A 65 11.01 12.08 11.70
CA THR A 65 10.63 10.66 11.77
C THR A 65 11.79 9.73 11.35
N VAL A 66 11.59 8.42 11.49
CA VAL A 66 12.55 7.42 10.98
C VAL A 66 12.76 7.59 9.48
N SER A 67 11.69 7.77 8.71
CA SER A 67 11.77 7.99 7.25
C SER A 67 12.51 9.28 6.89
N GLY A 68 12.35 10.34 7.70
CA GLY A 68 13.12 11.57 7.52
C GLY A 68 14.62 11.37 7.73
N LYS A 69 15.00 10.58 8.75
CA LYS A 69 16.40 10.21 9.01
C LYS A 69 17.01 9.39 7.87
N GLU A 70 16.26 8.43 7.32
CA GLU A 70 16.70 7.62 6.18
C GLU A 70 17.01 8.46 4.94
N ILE A 71 16.22 9.52 4.68
CA ILE A 71 16.50 10.47 3.58
C ILE A 71 17.83 11.20 3.82
N ILE A 72 18.08 11.68 5.03
CA ILE A 72 19.33 12.37 5.38
C ILE A 72 20.52 11.42 5.29
N GLU A 73 20.40 10.20 5.79
CA GLU A 73 21.43 9.17 5.68
C GLU A 73 21.74 8.83 4.21
N PHE A 74 20.72 8.75 3.36
CA PHE A 74 20.90 8.54 1.93
C PHE A 74 21.70 9.67 1.26
N ILE A 75 21.42 10.91 1.60
CA ILE A 75 22.14 12.07 1.07
C ILE A 75 23.61 12.04 1.49
N ASN A 76 23.88 11.61 2.74
CA ASN A 76 25.20 11.63 3.34
C ASN A 76 26.03 10.36 3.01
N THR A 77 25.42 9.28 2.59
CA THR A 77 26.12 8.04 2.26
C THR A 77 26.56 7.96 0.81
N SER A 78 27.79 7.50 0.58
CA SER A 78 28.37 7.32 -0.74
C SER A 78 27.74 6.12 -1.48
N GLY A 79 26.61 6.34 -2.17
CA GLY A 79 26.19 5.48 -3.28
C GLY A 79 25.56 4.12 -2.95
N LYS A 80 25.09 3.90 -1.74
CA LYS A 80 24.09 2.83 -1.52
C LYS A 80 22.73 3.42 -1.83
N ALA A 81 22.06 2.88 -2.85
CA ALA A 81 20.66 3.20 -3.13
C ALA A 81 19.89 3.24 -1.80
N LEU A 82 19.02 4.25 -1.64
CA LEU A 82 18.01 4.22 -0.58
C LEU A 82 17.50 2.78 -0.55
N LYS A 83 17.74 2.08 0.54
CA LYS A 83 16.99 0.83 0.76
C LYS A 83 15.54 1.25 0.56
N LYS A 84 14.95 0.79 -0.58
CA LYS A 84 13.51 0.90 -0.75
C LYS A 84 12.96 0.59 0.61
N THR A 85 12.21 1.52 1.21
CA THR A 85 11.47 1.23 2.43
C THR A 85 10.95 -0.17 2.17
N LYS A 86 11.44 -1.18 2.91
CA LYS A 86 10.87 -2.50 2.78
C LYS A 86 9.42 -2.26 3.12
N VAL A 87 8.59 -2.08 2.09
CA VAL A 87 7.18 -2.40 2.22
C VAL A 87 7.25 -3.74 2.91
N VAL A 88 6.85 -3.75 4.16
CA VAL A 88 7.02 -4.92 5.00
C VAL A 88 6.49 -6.04 4.13
N ASN A 89 7.31 -7.06 3.85
CA ASN A 89 6.92 -8.16 2.96
C ASN A 89 5.53 -8.71 3.30
N SER A 90 5.06 -8.41 4.56
CA SER A 90 3.73 -8.69 5.06
C SER A 90 2.58 -8.05 4.26
N ASP A 91 2.67 -6.79 3.81
CA ASP A 91 1.49 -6.11 3.21
C ASP A 91 1.15 -6.69 1.85
N PHE A 92 2.15 -6.87 0.98
CA PHE A 92 1.95 -7.57 -0.28
C PHE A 92 1.58 -9.04 -0.06
N ASP A 93 2.24 -9.73 0.87
CA ASP A 93 1.98 -11.14 1.13
C ASP A 93 0.58 -11.33 1.73
N ASN A 94 0.06 -10.40 2.54
CA ASN A 94 -1.32 -10.38 3.02
C ASN A 94 -2.32 -10.18 1.87
N TRP A 95 -2.06 -9.20 0.99
CA TRP A 95 -2.88 -9.02 -0.21
C TRP A 95 -2.83 -10.25 -1.12
N TRP A 96 -1.64 -10.79 -1.36
CA TRP A 96 -1.44 -12.00 -2.18
C TRP A 96 -2.15 -13.22 -1.60
N ALA A 97 -2.12 -13.39 -0.27
CA ALA A 97 -2.83 -14.47 0.42
C ALA A 97 -4.36 -14.32 0.35
N SER A 98 -4.85 -13.08 0.33
CA SER A 98 -6.28 -12.78 0.20
C SER A 98 -6.82 -12.99 -1.23
N TYR A 99 -5.93 -13.00 -2.22
CA TYR A 99 -6.30 -13.29 -3.60
C TYR A 99 -6.57 -14.80 -3.78
N PRO A 100 -7.66 -15.23 -4.44
CA PRO A 100 -7.92 -16.67 -4.67
C PRO A 100 -6.75 -17.32 -5.42
N ALA A 101 -6.36 -18.52 -5.02
CA ALA A 101 -5.34 -19.28 -5.75
C ALA A 101 -5.92 -19.93 -7.01
N THR A 102 -7.08 -20.56 -6.85
CA THR A 102 -7.80 -21.30 -7.92
C THR A 102 -9.27 -20.86 -7.98
N GLY A 103 -9.97 -21.39 -8.98
CA GLY A 103 -11.41 -21.20 -9.13
C GLY A 103 -12.25 -22.09 -8.21
N ASP A 104 -11.63 -23.01 -7.48
CA ASP A 104 -12.34 -23.89 -6.56
C ASP A 104 -12.65 -23.16 -5.25
N PHE A 105 -13.87 -23.31 -4.79
CA PHE A 105 -14.26 -22.81 -3.47
C PHE A 105 -15.50 -23.55 -2.95
N GLU A 106 -15.67 -23.51 -1.64
CA GLU A 106 -16.89 -23.88 -0.96
C GLU A 106 -17.49 -22.64 -0.33
N TYR A 107 -18.79 -22.47 -0.48
CA TYR A 107 -19.51 -21.34 0.11
C TYR A 107 -20.91 -21.76 0.53
N ARG A 108 -21.26 -21.55 1.79
CA ARG A 108 -22.54 -21.95 2.40
C ARG A 108 -22.91 -23.43 2.14
N GLY A 109 -21.90 -24.32 2.17
CA GLY A 109 -22.07 -25.75 1.96
C GLY A 109 -22.21 -26.21 0.50
N VAL A 110 -22.08 -25.28 -0.46
CA VAL A 110 -22.09 -25.62 -1.88
C VAL A 110 -20.67 -25.53 -2.42
N LYS A 111 -20.24 -26.60 -3.10
CA LYS A 111 -18.91 -26.66 -3.75
C LYS A 111 -19.01 -26.21 -5.20
N PHE A 112 -18.08 -25.36 -5.60
CA PHE A 112 -17.90 -24.91 -6.97
C PHE A 112 -16.51 -25.29 -7.45
N THR A 113 -16.40 -25.81 -8.67
CA THR A 113 -15.14 -26.17 -9.29
C THR A 113 -14.76 -25.13 -10.34
N GLY A 114 -13.47 -24.90 -10.51
CA GLY A 114 -12.92 -24.03 -11.55
C GLY A 114 -11.44 -24.35 -11.74
N ASP A 115 -11.03 -24.47 -12.97
CA ASP A 115 -9.70 -24.93 -13.42
C ASP A 115 -8.67 -23.79 -13.55
N ARG A 116 -9.10 -22.54 -13.33
CA ARG A 116 -8.27 -21.36 -13.56
C ARG A 116 -7.42 -21.01 -12.35
N SER A 117 -6.12 -20.75 -12.57
CA SER A 117 -5.26 -20.12 -11.58
C SER A 117 -5.41 -18.58 -11.64
N TYR A 118 -5.58 -17.96 -10.49
CA TYR A 118 -5.72 -16.49 -10.37
C TYR A 118 -4.45 -15.82 -9.87
N ARG A 119 -3.59 -16.53 -9.12
CA ARG A 119 -2.32 -15.99 -8.66
C ARG A 119 -1.25 -16.23 -9.71
N VAL A 120 -0.88 -15.19 -10.44
CA VAL A 120 0.13 -15.27 -11.52
C VAL A 120 1.14 -14.13 -11.38
N LYS A 121 2.37 -14.35 -11.84
CA LYS A 121 3.44 -13.33 -11.91
C LYS A 121 3.67 -12.60 -10.59
N LYS A 122 3.99 -13.35 -9.52
CA LYS A 122 4.11 -12.82 -8.16
C LYS A 122 5.02 -11.59 -8.06
N ASP A 123 6.18 -11.60 -8.69
CA ASP A 123 7.17 -10.53 -8.59
C ASP A 123 6.72 -9.26 -9.33
N ASP A 124 6.12 -9.40 -10.51
CA ASP A 124 5.52 -8.28 -11.25
C ASP A 124 4.35 -7.66 -10.47
N CYS A 125 3.53 -8.51 -9.85
CA CYS A 125 2.44 -8.06 -8.97
C CYS A 125 2.97 -7.29 -7.76
N ARG A 126 4.08 -7.75 -7.17
CA ARG A 126 4.71 -7.06 -6.03
C ARG A 126 5.18 -5.67 -6.43
N ALA A 127 5.91 -5.54 -7.53
CA ALA A 127 6.40 -4.26 -8.02
C ALA A 127 5.25 -3.30 -8.34
N LYS A 128 4.15 -3.80 -8.95
CA LYS A 128 2.98 -2.98 -9.26
C LYS A 128 2.21 -2.58 -7.99
N PHE A 129 2.07 -3.49 -7.02
CA PHE A 129 1.44 -3.22 -5.73
C PHE A 129 2.18 -2.11 -4.97
N GLU A 130 3.51 -2.17 -4.90
CA GLU A 130 4.33 -1.10 -4.32
C GLU A 130 4.11 0.24 -5.02
N THR A 131 4.00 0.25 -6.36
CA THR A 131 3.68 1.47 -7.12
C THR A 131 2.34 2.05 -6.71
N ILE A 132 1.30 1.20 -6.59
CA ILE A 132 -0.05 1.61 -6.18
C ILE A 132 -0.05 2.19 -4.76
N LEU A 133 0.67 1.58 -3.82
CA LEU A 133 0.79 2.13 -2.47
C LEU A 133 1.46 3.51 -2.45
N ASN A 134 2.47 3.71 -3.31
CA ASN A 134 3.13 5.02 -3.46
C ASN A 134 2.19 6.10 -4.06
N GLU A 135 1.15 5.71 -4.76
CA GLU A 135 0.08 6.59 -5.26
C GLU A 135 -0.94 6.99 -4.18
N GLY A 136 -0.82 6.42 -2.96
CA GLY A 136 -1.64 6.79 -1.79
C GLY A 136 -2.73 5.79 -1.42
N TYR A 137 -2.76 4.62 -2.04
CA TYR A 137 -3.63 3.52 -1.59
C TYR A 137 -3.05 2.85 -0.34
N LYS A 138 -3.92 2.39 0.56
CA LYS A 138 -3.50 1.70 1.78
C LYS A 138 -3.53 0.19 1.57
N PRO A 139 -2.56 -0.57 2.16
CA PRO A 139 -2.53 -2.02 2.06
C PRO A 139 -3.84 -2.69 2.49
N ASP A 140 -4.39 -2.25 3.63
CA ASP A 140 -5.64 -2.80 4.17
C ASP A 140 -6.84 -2.54 3.24
N GLU A 141 -6.91 -1.36 2.60
CA GLU A 141 -7.96 -1.05 1.62
C GLU A 141 -7.88 -2.01 0.42
N MET A 142 -6.67 -2.32 -0.04
CA MET A 142 -6.44 -3.25 -1.15
C MET A 142 -6.82 -4.70 -0.79
N VAL A 143 -6.55 -5.11 0.45
CA VAL A 143 -6.94 -6.43 0.98
C VAL A 143 -8.46 -6.53 1.11
N GLU A 144 -9.11 -5.53 1.69
CA GLU A 144 -10.56 -5.53 1.86
C GLU A 144 -11.30 -5.41 0.51
N ALA A 145 -10.75 -4.68 -0.46
CA ALA A 145 -11.31 -4.59 -1.81
C ALA A 145 -11.38 -5.95 -2.50
N ILE A 146 -10.31 -6.74 -2.47
CA ILE A 146 -10.33 -8.09 -3.09
C ILE A 146 -11.25 -9.04 -2.32
N LYS A 147 -11.26 -9.01 -0.98
CA LYS A 147 -12.18 -9.81 -0.17
C LYS A 147 -13.64 -9.49 -0.50
N LEU A 148 -13.99 -8.21 -0.59
CA LEU A 148 -15.35 -7.75 -0.94
C LEU A 148 -15.76 -8.24 -2.33
N GLN A 149 -14.88 -8.13 -3.32
CA GLN A 149 -15.16 -8.61 -4.68
C GLN A 149 -15.36 -10.12 -4.71
N VAL A 150 -14.48 -10.88 -4.09
CA VAL A 150 -14.57 -12.35 -4.01
C VAL A 150 -15.85 -12.78 -3.29
N HIS A 151 -16.20 -12.11 -2.20
CA HIS A 151 -17.43 -12.37 -1.45
C HIS A 151 -18.67 -12.17 -2.34
N ARG A 152 -18.78 -11.04 -3.06
CA ARG A 152 -19.89 -10.78 -3.99
C ARG A 152 -19.99 -11.83 -5.11
N LEU A 153 -18.85 -12.27 -5.65
CA LEU A 153 -18.83 -13.30 -6.68
C LEU A 153 -19.29 -14.66 -6.13
N LYS A 154 -18.90 -15.02 -4.91
CA LYS A 154 -19.36 -16.24 -4.23
C LYS A 154 -20.87 -16.19 -3.94
N GLU A 155 -21.39 -15.06 -3.46
CA GLU A 155 -22.83 -14.89 -3.26
C GLU A 155 -23.61 -15.02 -4.57
N SER A 156 -23.13 -14.36 -5.65
CA SER A 156 -23.75 -14.49 -6.95
C SER A 156 -23.70 -15.92 -7.48
N SER A 157 -22.64 -16.66 -7.15
CA SER A 157 -22.52 -18.07 -7.53
C SER A 157 -23.61 -18.93 -6.92
N ILE A 158 -23.99 -18.70 -5.65
CA ILE A 158 -25.11 -19.39 -5.01
C ILE A 158 -26.44 -19.02 -5.69
N LYS A 159 -26.68 -17.72 -5.89
CA LYS A 159 -27.94 -17.22 -6.49
C LYS A 159 -28.17 -17.80 -7.89
N GLU A 160 -27.13 -17.84 -8.69
CA GLU A 160 -27.22 -18.27 -10.09
C GLU A 160 -26.83 -19.74 -10.33
N ARG A 161 -26.47 -20.47 -9.28
CA ARG A 161 -26.01 -21.87 -9.32
C ARG A 161 -24.88 -22.10 -10.34
N MET A 162 -24.01 -21.10 -10.50
CA MET A 162 -22.92 -21.12 -11.45
C MET A 162 -21.67 -20.50 -10.82
N ASN A 163 -20.51 -21.08 -11.01
CA ASN A 163 -19.24 -20.49 -10.53
C ASN A 163 -18.97 -19.12 -11.17
N LYS A 164 -19.27 -18.05 -10.43
CA LYS A 164 -19.02 -16.66 -10.86
C LYS A 164 -17.59 -16.21 -10.61
N LEU A 165 -16.82 -16.96 -9.81
CA LEU A 165 -15.41 -16.64 -9.60
C LEU A 165 -14.62 -16.67 -10.92
N LYS A 166 -15.11 -17.41 -11.94
CA LYS A 166 -14.53 -17.41 -13.30
C LYS A 166 -14.41 -16.03 -13.93
N TYR A 167 -15.19 -15.05 -13.47
CA TYR A 167 -15.13 -13.66 -13.96
C TYR A 167 -14.10 -12.80 -13.20
N LEU A 168 -13.54 -13.32 -12.11
CA LEU A 168 -12.44 -12.62 -11.45
C LEU A 168 -11.23 -12.60 -12.37
N GLN A 169 -10.61 -11.44 -12.51
CA GLN A 169 -9.35 -11.32 -13.25
C GLN A 169 -8.24 -12.05 -12.49
N ASN A 170 -7.13 -12.38 -13.13
CA ASN A 170 -5.95 -12.82 -12.43
C ASN A 170 -5.26 -11.64 -11.73
N SER A 171 -4.43 -11.93 -10.74
CA SER A 171 -3.75 -10.94 -9.89
C SER A 171 -2.96 -9.89 -10.67
N PHE A 172 -2.29 -10.29 -11.75
CA PHE A 172 -1.52 -9.39 -12.60
C PHE A 172 -2.44 -8.41 -13.33
N THR A 173 -3.45 -8.92 -14.04
CA THR A 173 -4.42 -8.09 -14.77
C THR A 173 -5.18 -7.15 -13.81
N TYR A 174 -5.57 -7.66 -12.64
CA TYR A 174 -6.29 -6.90 -11.62
C TYR A 174 -5.54 -5.64 -11.17
N LEU A 175 -4.23 -5.76 -10.89
CA LEU A 175 -3.40 -4.62 -10.51
C LEU A 175 -3.11 -3.69 -11.69
N HIS A 176 -2.81 -4.23 -12.86
CA HIS A 176 -2.45 -3.44 -14.03
C HIS A 176 -3.63 -2.65 -14.61
N GLN A 177 -4.82 -3.25 -14.64
CA GLN A 177 -6.06 -2.59 -15.10
C GLN A 177 -6.76 -1.79 -14.00
N ARG A 178 -6.19 -1.76 -12.79
CA ARG A 178 -6.71 -1.03 -11.63
C ARG A 178 -8.15 -1.41 -11.26
N SER A 179 -8.52 -2.67 -11.48
CA SER A 179 -9.88 -3.18 -11.24
C SER A 179 -10.29 -3.16 -9.76
N PHE A 180 -9.34 -2.89 -8.87
CA PHE A 180 -9.57 -2.71 -7.44
C PHE A 180 -10.23 -1.38 -7.08
N GLU A 181 -10.12 -0.34 -7.92
CA GLU A 181 -10.50 1.04 -7.56
C GLU A 181 -11.95 1.15 -7.12
N SER A 182 -12.88 0.60 -7.90
CA SER A 182 -14.30 0.63 -7.55
C SER A 182 -14.62 -0.08 -6.22
N PHE A 183 -13.85 -1.10 -5.86
CA PHE A 183 -14.01 -1.81 -4.60
C PHE A 183 -13.34 -1.08 -3.44
N VAL A 184 -12.21 -0.41 -3.67
CA VAL A 184 -11.59 0.48 -2.67
C VAL A 184 -12.54 1.62 -2.32
N ASP A 185 -13.21 2.22 -3.30
CA ASP A 185 -14.20 3.28 -3.06
C ASP A 185 -15.37 2.77 -2.19
N LEU A 186 -15.82 1.54 -2.43
CA LEU A 186 -16.84 0.89 -1.59
C LEU A 186 -16.33 0.65 -0.16
N VAL A 187 -15.09 0.18 -0.01
CA VAL A 187 -14.47 -0.01 1.31
C VAL A 187 -14.36 1.32 2.05
N ARG A 188 -13.94 2.38 1.39
CA ARG A 188 -13.87 3.74 1.95
C ARG A 188 -15.24 4.29 2.35
N SER A 189 -16.29 3.89 1.65
CA SER A 189 -17.69 4.22 2.02
C SER A 189 -18.25 3.35 3.14
N GLY A 190 -17.44 2.45 3.73
CA GLY A 190 -17.81 1.63 4.88
C GLY A 190 -18.42 0.26 4.52
N VAL A 191 -18.46 -0.13 3.25
CA VAL A 191 -18.92 -1.47 2.83
C VAL A 191 -17.83 -2.50 3.15
N LYS A 192 -18.20 -3.54 3.89
CA LYS A 192 -17.31 -4.65 4.27
C LYS A 192 -17.81 -5.96 3.67
N ALA A 193 -16.88 -6.91 3.42
CA ALA A 193 -17.25 -8.30 3.21
C ALA A 193 -17.81 -8.87 4.51
N GLU A 194 -18.99 -9.51 4.46
CA GLU A 194 -19.49 -10.23 5.62
C GLU A 194 -18.56 -11.45 5.89
N GLU A 195 -18.05 -11.56 7.11
CA GLU A 195 -17.27 -12.71 7.53
C GLU A 195 -18.20 -13.94 7.63
N GLU A 196 -17.82 -15.03 6.97
CA GLU A 196 -18.49 -16.33 7.15
C GLU A 196 -18.30 -16.78 8.61
N LYS A 197 -19.37 -16.72 9.41
CA LYS A 197 -19.35 -17.37 10.71
C LYS A 197 -19.27 -18.89 10.46
N PRO A 198 -18.28 -19.60 11.01
CA PRO A 198 -18.22 -21.04 10.89
C PRO A 198 -19.52 -21.63 11.44
N LYS A 199 -20.22 -22.44 10.64
CA LYS A 199 -21.34 -23.20 11.14
C LYS A 199 -20.78 -24.18 12.20
N VAL A 200 -21.09 -23.92 13.45
CA VAL A 200 -20.95 -24.92 14.50
C VAL A 200 -21.92 -26.05 14.15
N VAL A 201 -21.38 -27.12 13.62
CA VAL A 201 -22.13 -28.37 13.47
C VAL A 201 -22.30 -28.91 14.90
N SER A 202 -23.40 -28.58 15.53
CA SER A 202 -23.82 -29.25 16.76
C SER A 202 -24.23 -30.68 16.35
N GLY A 203 -23.28 -31.60 16.44
CA GLY A 203 -23.55 -33.03 16.38
C GLY A 203 -24.32 -33.39 17.63
N GLY A 204 -25.66 -33.38 17.57
CA GLY A 204 -26.49 -34.06 18.49
C GLY A 204 -26.36 -35.54 18.21
N ILE A 205 -25.66 -36.24 19.10
CA ILE A 205 -25.75 -37.69 19.22
C ILE A 205 -26.95 -37.92 20.09
N ASP A 206 -28.09 -38.23 19.49
CA ASP A 206 -29.20 -38.85 20.21
C ASP A 206 -28.87 -40.34 20.38
N ILE A 207 -28.73 -40.73 21.64
CA ILE A 207 -28.62 -42.12 22.11
C ILE A 207 -30.04 -42.68 22.34
#